data_fd356dcdd7ba042ef90324c041572701
#
_entry.id   fd356dcdd7ba042ef90324c041572701
#
_cell.length_a   1.000
_cell.length_b   1.000
_cell.length_c   1.000
_cell.angle_alpha   90.00
_cell.angle_beta   90.00
_cell.angle_gamma   90.00
#
_symmetry.space_group_name_H-M   'P 1'
#
loop_
_entity.id
_entity.type
_entity.pdbx_description
1 polymer ?
#
loop_
_entity_poly.entity_id
_entity_poly.type
_entity_poly.pdbx_seq_one_letter_code
_entity_poly.pdbx_strand_id
1 'polypeptide(L)'
;MSEQIFGEIHGVTEGSAFKNRKALMEAKVHRVLQAGIDGNPTEGSSSIVLNGGFVDDYDLGDVILYTGHGGNDPNTKRQVSDQNWDASGNKALLVSEMNNLPVRVTRGYLHKSKYSPSAGYVYGGIYYVVQHSEKVGHDGFRICRYKLVKDGKQQEVDEHDSFEIPKG
;
A
#
# COMPACT_ATOMS: atom_id res chain seq x y z
N MET A 1 14.62 -14.21 8.88
CA MET A 1 13.84 -13.40 7.96
C MET A 1 14.77 -12.80 6.90
N SER A 2 14.39 -12.81 5.65
CA SER A 2 15.20 -12.24 4.58
C SER A 2 15.32 -10.73 4.73
N GLU A 3 16.41 -10.17 4.26
CA GLU A 3 16.57 -8.72 4.22
C GLU A 3 15.54 -8.08 3.29
N GLN A 4 15.18 -6.85 3.61
CA GLN A 4 14.28 -6.07 2.79
C GLN A 4 15.00 -5.61 1.51
N ILE A 5 14.38 -5.85 0.37
CA ILE A 5 14.90 -5.39 -0.92
C ILE A 5 14.02 -4.25 -1.40
N PHE A 6 14.62 -3.10 -1.66
CA PHE A 6 13.90 -1.95 -2.21
C PHE A 6 14.01 -1.96 -3.74
N GLY A 7 12.89 -1.69 -4.41
CA GLY A 7 12.85 -1.66 -5.87
C GLY A 7 12.43 -2.97 -6.50
N GLU A 8 12.70 -3.12 -7.78
CA GLU A 8 12.30 -4.30 -8.53
C GLU A 8 13.01 -5.56 -8.05
N ILE A 9 12.29 -6.68 -8.07
CA ILE A 9 12.84 -8.00 -7.75
C ILE A 9 13.24 -8.68 -9.06
N HIS A 10 14.46 -9.18 -9.11
CA HIS A 10 14.96 -9.92 -10.29
C HIS A 10 14.01 -11.07 -10.62
N GLY A 11 13.58 -11.15 -11.87
CA GLY A 11 12.68 -12.19 -12.34
C GLY A 11 11.19 -11.90 -12.10
N VAL A 12 10.86 -10.79 -11.44
CA VAL A 12 9.45 -10.39 -11.20
C VAL A 12 9.20 -9.10 -11.97
N THR A 13 8.23 -9.15 -12.89
CA THR A 13 7.84 -8.00 -13.68
C THR A 13 6.40 -7.59 -13.34
N GLU A 14 6.07 -6.34 -13.64
CA GLU A 14 4.71 -5.84 -13.48
C GLU A 14 3.75 -6.75 -14.26
N GLY A 15 2.67 -7.17 -13.60
CA GLY A 15 1.73 -8.14 -14.14
C GLY A 15 1.99 -9.59 -13.72
N SER A 16 3.11 -9.87 -13.06
CA SER A 16 3.38 -11.22 -12.53
C SER A 16 2.30 -11.64 -11.56
N ALA A 17 1.79 -12.85 -11.71
CA ALA A 17 0.73 -13.41 -10.87
C ALA A 17 1.30 -14.33 -9.80
N PHE A 18 0.68 -14.30 -8.63
CA PHE A 18 1.07 -15.12 -7.48
C PHE A 18 -0.17 -15.78 -6.91
N LYS A 19 -0.06 -17.04 -6.54
CA LYS A 19 -1.17 -17.86 -6.07
C LYS A 19 -1.69 -17.39 -4.71
N ASN A 20 -0.78 -16.99 -3.81
CA ASN A 20 -1.11 -16.67 -2.42
C ASN A 20 0.01 -15.82 -1.79
N ARG A 21 -0.19 -15.45 -0.52
CA ARG A 21 0.79 -14.64 0.22
C ARG A 21 2.13 -15.35 0.39
N LYS A 22 2.11 -16.67 0.54
CA LYS A 22 3.34 -17.47 0.65
C LYS A 22 4.17 -17.36 -0.62
N ALA A 23 3.54 -17.40 -1.79
CA ALA A 23 4.24 -17.24 -3.06
C ALA A 23 4.87 -15.85 -3.19
N LEU A 24 4.17 -14.81 -2.73
CA LEU A 24 4.74 -13.45 -2.68
C LEU A 24 5.97 -13.39 -1.79
N MET A 25 5.91 -14.04 -0.63
CA MET A 25 7.02 -14.09 0.32
C MET A 25 8.22 -14.84 -0.26
N GLU A 26 7.99 -15.99 -0.87
CA GLU A 26 9.05 -16.79 -1.48
C GLU A 26 9.74 -16.06 -2.63
N ALA A 27 8.97 -15.26 -3.38
CA ALA A 27 9.50 -14.43 -4.46
C ALA A 27 10.14 -13.13 -3.96
N LYS A 28 10.08 -12.87 -2.65
CA LYS A 28 10.63 -11.66 -2.00
C LYS A 28 9.91 -10.36 -2.39
N VAL A 29 8.73 -10.47 -2.98
CA VAL A 29 7.91 -9.31 -3.35
C VAL A 29 7.31 -8.66 -2.12
N HIS A 30 6.81 -9.49 -1.19
CA HIS A 30 6.22 -9.03 0.06
C HIS A 30 6.49 -10.08 1.13
N ARG A 31 7.39 -9.78 2.05
CA ARG A 31 7.99 -10.78 2.95
C ARG A 31 7.11 -11.25 4.11
N VAL A 32 6.01 -10.53 4.39
CA VAL A 32 5.14 -10.85 5.53
C VAL A 32 3.85 -11.51 5.05
N LEU A 33 3.35 -12.48 5.82
CA LEU A 33 2.23 -13.31 5.38
C LEU A 33 0.86 -12.67 5.58
N GLN A 34 0.72 -11.75 6.52
CA GLN A 34 -0.59 -11.19 6.88
C GLN A 34 -0.68 -9.68 6.76
N ALA A 35 0.35 -8.96 7.19
CA ALA A 35 0.33 -7.50 7.17
C ALA A 35 0.34 -6.95 5.75
N GLY A 36 -0.38 -5.85 5.54
CA GLY A 36 -0.41 -5.17 4.25
C GLY A 36 0.82 -4.30 4.00
N ILE A 37 1.59 -3.98 5.04
CA ILE A 37 2.80 -3.16 4.94
C ILE A 37 4.01 -4.01 5.32
N ASP A 38 4.97 -4.12 4.43
CA ASP A 38 6.26 -4.77 4.69
C ASP A 38 7.32 -3.70 4.91
N GLY A 39 7.77 -3.55 6.15
CA GLY A 39 8.76 -2.55 6.49
C GLY A 39 8.93 -2.37 7.98
N ASN A 40 9.82 -1.45 8.33
CA ASN A 40 10.10 -1.10 9.73
C ASN A 40 10.44 0.39 9.83
N PRO A 41 10.37 0.98 11.04
CA PRO A 41 10.60 2.42 11.22
C PRO A 41 12.02 2.89 10.92
N THR A 42 12.99 1.99 10.90
CA THR A 42 14.40 2.34 10.63
C THR A 42 14.69 2.40 9.14
N GLU A 43 14.27 1.38 8.40
CA GLU A 43 14.61 1.24 6.97
C GLU A 43 13.55 1.82 6.04
N GLY A 44 12.29 1.85 6.49
CA GLY A 44 11.15 2.19 5.65
C GLY A 44 10.40 0.95 5.16
N SER A 45 9.41 1.17 4.31
CA SER A 45 8.63 0.10 3.69
C SER A 45 9.06 -0.10 2.25
N SER A 46 9.24 -1.35 1.86
CA SER A 46 9.59 -1.76 0.49
C SER A 46 8.41 -2.29 -0.30
N SER A 47 7.28 -2.59 0.36
CA SER A 47 6.15 -3.24 -0.29
C SER A 47 4.86 -3.05 0.49
N ILE A 48 3.75 -2.89 -0.25
CA ILE A 48 2.40 -2.94 0.30
C ILE A 48 1.54 -3.89 -0.51
N VAL A 49 0.48 -4.40 0.14
CA VAL A 49 -0.53 -5.23 -0.50
C VAL A 49 -1.90 -4.57 -0.32
N LEU A 50 -2.64 -4.43 -1.41
CA LEU A 50 -4.02 -3.98 -1.43
C LEU A 50 -4.91 -5.21 -1.59
N ASN A 51 -5.65 -5.58 -0.55
CA ASN A 51 -6.52 -6.77 -0.60
C ASN A 51 -7.83 -6.58 0.18
N GLY A 52 -8.39 -5.38 0.13
CA GLY A 52 -9.71 -5.09 0.71
C GLY A 52 -9.72 -5.01 2.22
N GLY A 53 -8.57 -4.73 2.86
CA GLY A 53 -8.47 -4.67 4.32
C GLY A 53 -9.05 -3.41 4.95
N PHE A 54 -9.17 -2.32 4.20
CA PHE A 54 -9.64 -1.03 4.70
C PHE A 54 -10.63 -0.39 3.74
N VAL A 55 -11.74 0.07 4.28
CA VAL A 55 -12.84 0.70 3.51
C VAL A 55 -12.40 2.02 2.87
N ASP A 56 -11.39 2.66 3.43
CA ASP A 56 -10.93 3.98 2.99
C ASP A 56 -9.84 3.93 1.90
N ASP A 57 -9.46 2.74 1.44
CA ASP A 57 -8.51 2.61 0.34
C ASP A 57 -9.17 2.97 -1.00
N TYR A 58 -8.46 3.73 -1.82
CA TYR A 58 -8.88 4.07 -3.17
C TYR A 58 -7.76 3.80 -4.16
N ASP A 59 -8.09 3.08 -5.22
CA ASP A 59 -7.12 2.68 -6.24
C ASP A 59 -7.53 3.25 -7.59
N LEU A 60 -6.78 4.23 -8.06
CA LEU A 60 -7.01 4.88 -9.35
C LEU A 60 -5.99 4.44 -10.40
N GLY A 61 -5.29 3.34 -10.13
CA GLY A 61 -4.26 2.81 -11.02
C GLY A 61 -2.91 3.44 -10.75
N ASP A 62 -2.62 4.57 -11.38
CA ASP A 62 -1.36 5.28 -11.21
C ASP A 62 -1.29 6.07 -9.90
N VAL A 63 -2.42 6.30 -9.25
CA VAL A 63 -2.50 6.98 -7.96
C VAL A 63 -3.31 6.10 -7.02
N ILE A 64 -2.77 5.86 -5.83
CA ILE A 64 -3.42 5.06 -4.79
C ILE A 64 -3.49 5.89 -3.52
N LEU A 65 -4.67 5.96 -2.92
CA LEU A 65 -4.85 6.48 -1.57
C LEU A 65 -4.94 5.27 -0.64
N TYR A 66 -3.90 5.07 0.14
CA TYR A 66 -3.72 3.89 0.96
C TYR A 66 -3.93 4.21 2.44
N THR A 67 -4.72 3.38 3.11
CA THR A 67 -4.98 3.51 4.54
C THR A 67 -3.89 2.78 5.33
N GLY A 68 -3.40 3.43 6.38
CA GLY A 68 -2.40 2.85 7.25
C GLY A 68 -2.92 1.64 8.03
N HIS A 69 -2.03 1.07 8.85
CA HIS A 69 -2.30 -0.14 9.62
C HIS A 69 -2.97 0.20 10.96
N GLY A 70 -3.85 -0.68 11.40
CA GLY A 70 -4.41 -0.67 12.75
C GLY A 70 -5.88 -0.27 12.81
N GLY A 71 -6.50 -0.62 13.92
CA GLY A 71 -7.84 -0.17 14.28
C GLY A 71 -9.01 -0.75 13.51
N ASN A 72 -8.79 -1.73 12.62
CA ASN A 72 -9.90 -2.34 11.90
C ASN A 72 -10.30 -3.68 12.53
N ASP A 73 -11.59 -4.02 12.38
CA ASP A 73 -12.11 -5.33 12.74
C ASP A 73 -11.84 -6.28 11.56
N PRO A 74 -11.08 -7.37 11.77
CA PRO A 74 -10.75 -8.29 10.68
C PRO A 74 -11.97 -9.01 10.09
N ASN A 75 -13.05 -9.11 10.82
CA ASN A 75 -14.27 -9.81 10.35
C ASN A 75 -15.14 -8.90 9.50
N THR A 76 -15.35 -7.65 9.93
CA THR A 76 -16.24 -6.71 9.25
C THR A 76 -15.50 -5.77 8.30
N LYS A 77 -14.17 -5.66 8.42
CA LYS A 77 -13.31 -4.72 7.70
C LYS A 77 -13.64 -3.25 8.05
N ARG A 78 -14.38 -3.02 9.14
CA ARG A 78 -14.73 -1.68 9.59
C ARG A 78 -13.69 -1.16 10.57
N GLN A 79 -13.45 0.14 10.53
CA GLN A 79 -12.58 0.80 11.49
C GLN A 79 -13.32 0.92 12.81
N VAL A 80 -12.70 0.49 13.91
CA VAL A 80 -13.29 0.50 15.25
C VAL A 80 -12.45 1.28 16.25
N SER A 81 -11.31 1.82 15.85
CA SER A 81 -10.47 2.70 16.66
C SER A 81 -9.59 3.56 15.77
N ASP A 82 -9.01 4.61 16.36
CA ASP A 82 -8.06 5.48 15.64
C ASP A 82 -6.78 4.75 15.29
N GLN A 83 -6.18 5.11 14.17
CA GLN A 83 -4.83 4.66 13.82
C GLN A 83 -3.79 5.58 14.46
N ASN A 84 -2.57 5.09 14.53
CA ASN A 84 -1.46 5.77 15.18
C ASN A 84 -0.26 5.82 14.22
N TRP A 85 0.31 7.03 14.03
CA TRP A 85 1.50 7.23 13.20
C TRP A 85 2.73 6.50 13.73
N ASP A 86 2.79 6.18 15.03
CA ASP A 86 3.91 5.48 15.64
C ASP A 86 3.85 3.96 15.44
N ALA A 87 2.74 3.43 14.96
CA ALA A 87 2.67 2.02 14.60
C ALA A 87 3.72 1.70 13.55
N SER A 88 4.39 0.56 13.70
CA SER A 88 5.58 0.21 12.92
C SER A 88 5.41 0.37 11.40
N GLY A 89 4.34 -0.22 10.84
CA GLY A 89 4.09 -0.11 9.41
C GLY A 89 3.77 1.31 8.96
N ASN A 90 3.01 2.05 9.76
CA ASN A 90 2.65 3.43 9.44
C ASN A 90 3.88 4.31 9.40
N LYS A 91 4.76 4.16 10.38
CA LYS A 91 6.01 4.92 10.43
C LYS A 91 6.95 4.51 9.31
N ALA A 92 6.96 3.24 8.95
CA ALA A 92 7.78 2.74 7.83
C ALA A 92 7.42 3.46 6.51
N LEU A 93 6.14 3.68 6.24
CA LEU A 93 5.72 4.40 5.03
C LEU A 93 6.11 5.88 5.08
N LEU A 94 6.11 6.51 6.27
CA LEU A 94 6.63 7.87 6.42
C LEU A 94 8.14 7.94 6.09
N VAL A 95 8.90 6.94 6.51
CA VAL A 95 10.33 6.85 6.19
C VAL A 95 10.52 6.67 4.68
N SER A 96 9.69 5.87 4.03
CA SER A 96 9.73 5.70 2.58
C SER A 96 9.46 7.03 1.85
N GLU A 97 8.51 7.80 2.32
CA GLU A 97 8.24 9.13 1.77
C GLU A 97 9.44 10.06 1.98
N MET A 98 9.94 10.13 3.20
CA MET A 98 11.04 11.03 3.58
C MET A 98 12.30 10.77 2.77
N ASN A 99 12.60 9.50 2.51
CA ASN A 99 13.82 9.09 1.82
C ASN A 99 13.59 8.76 0.34
N ASN A 100 12.38 9.01 -0.18
CA ASN A 100 12.02 8.75 -1.57
C ASN A 100 12.34 7.32 -2.00
N LEU A 101 11.91 6.37 -1.19
CA LEU A 101 12.19 4.95 -1.44
C LEU A 101 11.11 4.32 -2.32
N PRO A 102 11.49 3.45 -3.25
CA PRO A 102 10.51 2.73 -4.08
C PRO A 102 9.71 1.74 -3.24
N VAL A 103 8.41 1.67 -3.47
CA VAL A 103 7.49 0.76 -2.80
C VAL A 103 6.83 -0.12 -3.86
N ARG A 104 7.00 -1.43 -3.74
CA ARG A 104 6.29 -2.38 -4.60
C ARG A 104 4.83 -2.46 -4.18
N VAL A 105 3.93 -2.39 -5.15
CA VAL A 105 2.49 -2.50 -4.91
C VAL A 105 1.96 -3.80 -5.50
N THR A 106 1.29 -4.60 -4.68
CA THR A 106 0.65 -5.84 -5.10
C THR A 106 -0.85 -5.75 -4.82
N ARG A 107 -1.67 -6.15 -5.79
CA ARG A 107 -3.13 -6.16 -5.65
C ARG A 107 -3.63 -7.58 -5.53
N GLY A 108 -4.48 -7.81 -4.52
CA GLY A 108 -5.12 -9.09 -4.30
C GLY A 108 -6.54 -9.12 -4.80
N TYR A 109 -7.09 -10.33 -4.92
CA TYR A 109 -8.43 -10.55 -5.47
C TYR A 109 -9.57 -9.97 -4.62
N LEU A 110 -9.35 -9.77 -3.31
CA LEU A 110 -10.37 -9.17 -2.42
C LEU A 110 -10.42 -7.66 -2.50
N HIS A 111 -9.44 -7.02 -3.14
CA HIS A 111 -9.39 -5.57 -3.31
C HIS A 111 -10.51 -5.06 -4.24
N LYS A 112 -10.90 -5.87 -5.21
CA LYS A 112 -12.07 -5.64 -6.08
C LYS A 112 -12.08 -4.32 -6.84
N SER A 113 -10.90 -3.82 -7.21
CA SER A 113 -10.78 -2.72 -8.16
C SER A 113 -10.71 -3.28 -9.58
N LYS A 114 -10.81 -2.39 -10.58
CA LYS A 114 -10.60 -2.84 -11.97
C LYS A 114 -9.16 -3.27 -12.25
N TYR A 115 -8.25 -2.99 -11.34
CA TYR A 115 -6.84 -3.39 -11.43
C TYR A 115 -6.53 -4.68 -10.69
N SER A 116 -7.52 -5.24 -9.98
CA SER A 116 -7.35 -6.43 -9.18
C SER A 116 -7.49 -7.71 -10.01
N PRO A 117 -6.76 -8.77 -9.65
CA PRO A 117 -6.95 -10.06 -10.31
C PRO A 117 -8.25 -10.72 -9.85
N SER A 118 -8.76 -11.68 -10.63
CA SER A 118 -9.92 -12.45 -10.26
C SER A 118 -9.62 -13.48 -9.15
N ALA A 119 -8.35 -13.86 -9.01
CA ALA A 119 -7.88 -14.80 -7.98
C ALA A 119 -6.43 -14.50 -7.67
N GLY A 120 -6.00 -14.82 -6.44
CA GLY A 120 -4.62 -14.61 -6.02
C GLY A 120 -4.19 -13.16 -6.00
N TYR A 121 -2.96 -12.92 -6.42
CA TYR A 121 -2.32 -11.61 -6.35
C TYR A 121 -1.62 -11.30 -7.67
N VAL A 122 -1.54 -10.01 -8.00
CA VAL A 122 -0.79 -9.55 -9.16
C VAL A 122 0.12 -8.38 -8.75
N TYR A 123 1.37 -8.43 -9.20
CA TYR A 123 2.34 -7.36 -8.93
C TYR A 123 2.03 -6.16 -9.82
N GLY A 124 1.86 -4.99 -9.20
CA GLY A 124 1.46 -3.76 -9.89
C GLY A 124 2.58 -2.78 -10.20
N GLY A 125 3.83 -3.10 -9.84
CA GLY A 125 4.97 -2.24 -10.14
C GLY A 125 5.40 -1.36 -8.97
N ILE A 126 6.30 -0.43 -9.26
CA ILE A 126 6.89 0.48 -8.28
C ILE A 126 6.07 1.76 -8.19
N TYR A 127 5.84 2.18 -6.94
CA TYR A 127 5.19 3.44 -6.59
C TYR A 127 6.05 4.18 -5.59
N TYR A 128 5.78 5.47 -5.41
CA TYR A 128 6.43 6.31 -4.39
C TYR A 128 5.36 6.95 -3.51
N VAL A 129 5.62 6.98 -2.21
CA VAL A 129 4.77 7.74 -1.28
C VAL A 129 5.14 9.21 -1.45
N VAL A 130 4.19 10.00 -1.96
CA VAL A 130 4.45 11.42 -2.27
C VAL A 130 3.83 12.36 -1.25
N GLN A 131 2.89 11.86 -0.44
CA GLN A 131 2.18 12.68 0.53
C GLN A 131 1.53 11.79 1.58
N HIS A 132 1.34 12.32 2.79
CA HIS A 132 0.58 11.66 3.85
C HIS A 132 -0.35 12.67 4.50
N SER A 133 -1.42 12.18 5.13
CA SER A 133 -2.40 13.02 5.79
C SER A 133 -3.15 12.21 6.83
N GLU A 134 -3.59 12.88 7.89
CA GLU A 134 -4.51 12.29 8.85
C GLU A 134 -5.91 12.75 8.47
N LYS A 135 -6.87 11.83 8.56
CA LYS A 135 -8.25 12.10 8.16
C LYS A 135 -9.19 11.29 9.05
N VAL A 136 -10.42 11.79 9.23
CA VAL A 136 -11.51 10.97 9.77
C VAL A 136 -12.08 10.15 8.63
N GLY A 137 -11.98 8.84 8.71
CA GLY A 137 -12.47 7.93 7.68
C GLY A 137 -13.97 7.70 7.72
N HIS A 138 -14.45 6.84 6.84
CA HIS A 138 -15.89 6.53 6.69
C HIS A 138 -16.53 6.06 7.99
N ASP A 139 -15.79 5.38 8.86
CA ASP A 139 -16.33 4.84 10.10
C ASP A 139 -16.19 5.79 11.29
N GLY A 140 -15.74 7.03 11.08
CA GLY A 140 -15.69 8.06 12.12
C GLY A 140 -14.43 8.07 12.96
N PHE A 141 -13.43 7.23 12.66
CA PHE A 141 -12.16 7.17 13.37
C PHE A 141 -11.06 7.80 12.56
N ARG A 142 -10.02 8.29 13.23
CA ARG A 142 -8.86 8.87 12.55
C ARG A 142 -8.04 7.78 11.88
N ILE A 143 -7.66 8.02 10.64
CA ILE A 143 -6.83 7.12 9.86
C ILE A 143 -5.60 7.86 9.33
N CYS A 144 -4.52 7.11 9.17
CA CYS A 144 -3.31 7.57 8.50
C CYS A 144 -3.47 7.26 7.01
N ARG A 145 -3.31 8.25 6.15
CA ARG A 145 -3.44 8.05 4.72
C ARG A 145 -2.16 8.41 4.01
N TYR A 146 -1.88 7.65 2.97
CA TYR A 146 -0.71 7.83 2.13
C TYR A 146 -1.16 7.92 0.68
N LYS A 147 -0.60 8.88 -0.03
CA LYS A 147 -0.79 8.97 -1.47
C LYS A 147 0.43 8.38 -2.15
N LEU A 148 0.21 7.31 -2.91
CA LEU A 148 1.26 6.68 -3.70
C LEU A 148 1.03 6.96 -5.17
N VAL A 149 2.11 7.26 -5.88
CA VAL A 149 2.06 7.54 -7.31
C VAL A 149 3.03 6.62 -8.02
N LYS A 150 2.58 6.04 -9.13
CA LYS A 150 3.37 5.10 -9.91
C LYS A 150 4.65 5.76 -10.41
N ASP A 151 5.73 5.00 -10.42
CA ASP A 151 7.01 5.44 -10.94
C ASP A 151 6.86 5.96 -12.37
N GLY A 152 7.40 7.15 -12.63
CA GLY A 152 7.26 7.82 -13.92
C GLY A 152 6.02 8.71 -14.05
N LYS A 153 5.12 8.69 -13.05
CA LYS A 153 3.86 9.46 -13.10
C LYS A 153 3.82 10.60 -12.07
N GLN A 154 4.89 10.82 -11.31
CA GLN A 154 4.88 11.79 -10.21
C GLN A 154 4.59 13.21 -10.69
N GLN A 155 5.13 13.61 -11.83
CA GLN A 155 4.93 14.97 -12.37
C GLN A 155 3.50 15.24 -12.82
N GLU A 156 2.77 14.23 -13.24
CA GLU A 156 1.38 14.38 -13.68
C GLU A 156 0.43 14.70 -12.51
N VAL A 157 0.87 14.46 -11.28
CA VAL A 157 0.05 14.59 -10.08
C VAL A 157 0.36 15.87 -9.31
N ASP A 158 1.55 16.44 -9.49
CA ASP A 158 2.03 17.61 -8.72
C ASP A 158 1.17 18.85 -8.90
N GLU A 159 0.50 19.01 -10.02
CA GLU A 159 -0.34 20.20 -10.29
C GLU A 159 -1.64 20.19 -9.49
N HIS A 160 -2.04 19.03 -8.96
CA HIS A 160 -3.26 18.86 -8.18
C HIS A 160 -2.95 18.13 -6.88
N ASP A 161 -2.12 18.74 -6.07
CA ASP A 161 -1.62 18.16 -4.83
C ASP A 161 -2.68 18.11 -3.74
N SER A 162 -3.73 17.34 -3.95
CA SER A 162 -4.77 17.14 -2.97
C SER A 162 -4.95 15.65 -2.68
N PHE A 163 -5.35 15.35 -1.43
CA PHE A 163 -5.78 14.03 -1.03
C PHE A 163 -7.23 13.75 -1.45
N GLU A 164 -7.81 14.63 -2.23
CA GLU A 164 -9.18 14.44 -2.69
C GLU A 164 -9.23 13.40 -3.79
N ILE A 165 -10.29 12.60 -3.76
CA ILE A 165 -10.54 11.59 -4.78
C ILE A 165 -10.96 12.35 -6.04
N PRO A 166 -10.31 12.13 -7.20
CA PRO A 166 -10.77 12.72 -8.44
C PRO A 166 -12.20 12.30 -8.70
N LYS A 167 -13.05 13.28 -8.97
CA LYS A 167 -14.42 13.00 -9.40
C LYS A 167 -14.34 12.48 -10.81
N GLY A 168 -14.64 11.20 -10.95
CA GLY A 168 -14.61 10.51 -12.23
C GLY A 168 -15.63 10.99 -13.21
#